data_e208820425edda240ef87ed8e8da6d35
#
_entry.id   e208820425edda240ef87ed8e8da6d35
#
_cell.length_a   1.000
_cell.length_b   1.000
_cell.length_c   1.000
_cell.angle_alpha   90.00
_cell.angle_beta   90.00
_cell.angle_gamma   90.00
#
_symmetry.space_group_name_H-M   'P 1'
#
loop_
_entity.id
_entity.type
_entity.pdbx_description
1 polymer ?
#
loop_
_entity_poly.entity_id
_entity_poly.type
_entity_poly.pdbx_seq_one_letter_code
_entity_poly.pdbx_strand_id
1 'polypeptide(L)'
;MGAQIIDGKAFAAKVRGQVADHVARLKSDHGITPGLAVVLVGEDPASQVYVRSKGKMTVEVGMNSYEHKLDPDTSEADLLALIAQLNADSEVHGILVQLPLPSHLDSDLVINSIDPAKDVDGFHISNVGLLGTGQKSMVPCTPLGCLMMLREYHGSLSGMDAVVIGRSNIVGKPMAQLLLGDSCTVTIAHSRTRDLPDVVRRADIVVAAVGRPEMVPGDWIKPGATVIDVGINRVDAGEGKTRLVGDCDYDSCAEVAGAITPVPGGVGPMTIACLLANTVTACCRANGVAEPEGLTA
;
A
#
# COMPACT_ATOMS: atom_id res chain seq x y z
N MET A 1 -19.66 -0.37 -23.84
CA MET A 1 -18.34 0.29 -23.75
C MET A 1 -17.62 -0.43 -22.65
N GLY A 2 -16.33 -0.78 -22.81
CA GLY A 2 -15.55 -1.43 -21.76
C GLY A 2 -15.28 -0.48 -20.59
N ALA A 3 -14.83 -1.03 -19.45
CA ALA A 3 -14.53 -0.26 -18.26
C ALA A 3 -13.44 0.80 -18.53
N GLN A 4 -13.53 1.94 -17.85
CA GLN A 4 -12.46 2.92 -17.82
C GLN A 4 -11.26 2.34 -17.06
N ILE A 5 -10.06 2.49 -17.60
CA ILE A 5 -8.83 2.04 -16.94
C ILE A 5 -8.42 3.07 -15.89
N ILE A 6 -8.26 2.62 -14.64
CA ILE A 6 -7.66 3.40 -13.57
C ILE A 6 -6.14 3.18 -13.63
N ASP A 7 -5.44 4.09 -14.31
CA ASP A 7 -3.98 3.98 -14.54
C ASP A 7 -3.18 4.36 -13.29
N GLY A 8 -2.87 3.35 -12.47
CA GLY A 8 -2.09 3.55 -11.25
C GLY A 8 -0.64 4.00 -11.51
N LYS A 9 -0.06 3.73 -12.68
CA LYS A 9 1.28 4.24 -13.03
C LYS A 9 1.26 5.75 -13.21
N ALA A 10 0.29 6.27 -13.98
CA ALA A 10 0.12 7.71 -14.18
C ALA A 10 -0.16 8.41 -12.85
N PHE A 11 -1.01 7.81 -12.02
CA PHE A 11 -1.35 8.32 -10.70
C PHE A 11 -0.13 8.37 -9.77
N ALA A 12 0.62 7.27 -9.68
CA ALA A 12 1.83 7.20 -8.89
C ALA A 12 2.89 8.21 -9.34
N ALA A 13 2.99 8.48 -10.65
CA ALA A 13 3.88 9.52 -11.16
C ALA A 13 3.47 10.91 -10.69
N LYS A 14 2.16 11.24 -10.69
CA LYS A 14 1.61 12.49 -10.14
C LYS A 14 1.95 12.64 -8.66
N VAL A 15 1.69 11.61 -7.86
CA VAL A 15 1.99 11.62 -6.40
C VAL A 15 3.49 11.79 -6.15
N ARG A 16 4.36 11.05 -6.87
CA ARG A 16 5.81 11.21 -6.73
C ARG A 16 6.29 12.61 -7.12
N GLY A 17 5.67 13.25 -8.12
CA GLY A 17 5.96 14.64 -8.46
C GLY A 17 5.65 15.58 -7.29
N GLN A 18 4.48 15.44 -6.67
CA GLN A 18 4.10 16.22 -5.49
C GLN A 18 5.05 15.97 -4.31
N VAL A 19 5.45 14.71 -4.09
CA VAL A 19 6.45 14.35 -3.08
C VAL A 19 7.79 15.04 -3.36
N ALA A 20 8.28 15.01 -4.60
CA ALA A 20 9.54 15.67 -4.98
C ALA A 20 9.49 17.18 -4.73
N ASP A 21 8.37 17.84 -5.03
CA ASP A 21 8.16 19.27 -4.77
C ASP A 21 8.19 19.58 -3.26
N HIS A 22 7.59 18.70 -2.43
CA HIS A 22 7.66 18.86 -0.97
C HIS A 22 9.06 18.63 -0.42
N VAL A 23 9.78 17.63 -0.93
CA VAL A 23 11.19 17.38 -0.54
C VAL A 23 12.07 18.58 -0.90
N ALA A 24 11.88 19.17 -2.10
CA ALA A 24 12.63 20.36 -2.51
C ALA A 24 12.38 21.53 -1.55
N ARG A 25 11.12 21.76 -1.15
CA ARG A 25 10.75 22.82 -0.17
C ARG A 25 11.34 22.54 1.21
N LEU A 26 11.28 21.31 1.72
CA LEU A 26 11.91 20.96 3.01
C LEU A 26 13.41 21.26 3.00
N LYS A 27 14.09 20.99 1.89
CA LYS A 27 15.52 21.32 1.73
C LYS A 27 15.79 22.80 1.68
N SER A 28 15.03 23.55 0.86
CA SER A 28 15.28 24.99 0.67
C SER A 28 14.91 25.83 1.90
N ASP A 29 13.78 25.54 2.54
CA ASP A 29 13.19 26.39 3.55
C ASP A 29 13.62 25.98 4.97
N HIS A 30 13.96 24.70 5.18
CA HIS A 30 14.26 24.16 6.50
C HIS A 30 15.62 23.47 6.58
N GLY A 31 16.33 23.23 5.46
CA GLY A 31 17.59 22.49 5.43
C GLY A 31 17.43 20.99 5.74
N ILE A 32 16.22 20.45 5.64
CA ILE A 32 15.88 19.07 6.01
C ILE A 32 15.75 18.19 4.77
N THR A 33 16.35 17.01 4.80
CA THR A 33 16.17 15.99 3.77
C THR A 33 15.49 14.76 4.38
N PRO A 34 14.27 14.38 3.94
CA PRO A 34 13.65 13.16 4.43
C PRO A 34 14.52 11.93 4.16
N GLY A 35 14.60 11.01 5.11
CA GLY A 35 15.36 9.78 5.01
C GLY A 35 14.47 8.55 5.20
N LEU A 36 14.58 7.58 4.28
CA LEU A 36 13.89 6.29 4.33
C LEU A 36 14.89 5.16 4.52
N ALA A 37 14.76 4.39 5.59
CA ALA A 37 15.49 3.15 5.80
C ALA A 37 14.63 1.95 5.36
N VAL A 38 15.20 1.09 4.52
CA VAL A 38 14.58 -0.14 4.05
C VAL A 38 15.43 -1.33 4.48
N VAL A 39 14.87 -2.21 5.29
CA VAL A 39 15.53 -3.42 5.78
C VAL A 39 14.99 -4.63 5.02
N LEU A 40 15.90 -5.40 4.43
CA LEU A 40 15.60 -6.67 3.77
C LEU A 40 16.39 -7.78 4.48
N VAL A 41 15.69 -8.84 4.89
CA VAL A 41 16.33 -10.05 5.46
C VAL A 41 16.15 -11.18 4.47
N GLY A 42 17.28 -11.75 4.04
CA GLY A 42 17.30 -12.87 3.09
C GLY A 42 17.32 -12.46 1.63
N GLU A 43 17.14 -13.43 0.76
CA GLU A 43 17.38 -13.32 -0.68
C GLU A 43 16.13 -13.61 -1.54
N ASP A 44 14.91 -13.42 -1.00
CA ASP A 44 13.70 -13.59 -1.80
C ASP A 44 13.72 -12.69 -3.05
N PRO A 45 13.66 -13.26 -4.27
CA PRO A 45 13.84 -12.49 -5.51
C PRO A 45 12.75 -11.42 -5.71
N ALA A 46 11.52 -11.67 -5.25
CA ALA A 46 10.44 -10.70 -5.36
C ALA A 46 10.68 -9.51 -4.43
N SER A 47 11.07 -9.78 -3.18
CA SER A 47 11.43 -8.75 -2.19
C SER A 47 12.59 -7.89 -2.67
N GLN A 48 13.64 -8.50 -3.27
CA GLN A 48 14.79 -7.76 -3.81
C GLN A 48 14.38 -6.77 -4.93
N VAL A 49 13.46 -7.17 -5.82
CA VAL A 49 12.94 -6.29 -6.88
C VAL A 49 12.19 -5.10 -6.28
N TYR A 50 11.34 -5.34 -5.26
CA TYR A 50 10.60 -4.29 -4.59
C TYR A 50 11.53 -3.32 -3.84
N VAL A 51 12.49 -3.83 -3.08
CA VAL A 51 13.47 -3.01 -2.34
C VAL A 51 14.28 -2.14 -3.29
N ARG A 52 14.79 -2.71 -4.39
CA ARG A 52 15.52 -1.95 -5.42
C ARG A 52 14.68 -0.84 -6.02
N SER A 53 13.40 -1.12 -6.31
CA SER A 53 12.48 -0.12 -6.86
C SER A 53 12.18 1.00 -5.85
N LYS A 54 12.00 0.65 -4.57
CA LYS A 54 11.81 1.61 -3.47
C LYS A 54 13.03 2.53 -3.34
N GLY A 55 14.24 1.97 -3.23
CA GLY A 55 15.47 2.74 -3.12
C GLY A 55 15.69 3.70 -4.30
N LYS A 56 15.49 3.21 -5.54
CA LYS A 56 15.58 4.03 -6.74
C LYS A 56 14.63 5.22 -6.68
N MET A 57 13.33 4.99 -6.38
CA MET A 57 12.34 6.04 -6.35
C MET A 57 12.53 7.01 -5.17
N THR A 58 13.07 6.54 -4.03
CA THR A 58 13.44 7.39 -2.90
C THR A 58 14.48 8.44 -3.33
N VAL A 59 15.52 8.00 -4.04
CA VAL A 59 16.57 8.90 -4.55
C VAL A 59 16.02 9.82 -5.66
N GLU A 60 15.19 9.31 -6.56
CA GLU A 60 14.58 10.10 -7.65
C GLU A 60 13.74 11.29 -7.14
N VAL A 61 13.04 11.14 -6.02
CA VAL A 61 12.28 12.25 -5.41
C VAL A 61 13.14 13.14 -4.50
N GLY A 62 14.45 12.87 -4.42
CA GLY A 62 15.40 13.70 -3.70
C GLY A 62 15.59 13.37 -2.22
N MET A 63 15.06 12.28 -1.71
CA MET A 63 15.25 11.81 -0.33
C MET A 63 16.56 11.04 -0.16
N ASN A 64 16.99 10.91 1.10
CA ASN A 64 18.05 9.97 1.47
C ASN A 64 17.48 8.53 1.53
N SER A 65 18.24 7.58 0.98
CA SER A 65 17.86 6.17 0.98
C SER A 65 18.92 5.35 1.72
N TYR A 66 18.49 4.65 2.78
CA TYR A 66 19.35 3.79 3.61
C TYR A 66 18.89 2.35 3.42
N GLU A 67 19.66 1.56 2.69
CA GLU A 67 19.32 0.16 2.39
C GLU A 67 20.16 -0.77 3.27
N HIS A 68 19.47 -1.61 4.06
CA HIS A 68 20.08 -2.62 4.93
C HIS A 68 19.71 -4.01 4.43
N LYS A 69 20.68 -4.71 3.88
CA LYS A 69 20.54 -6.12 3.46
C LYS A 69 21.18 -7.00 4.51
N LEU A 70 20.38 -7.84 5.11
CA LEU A 70 20.77 -8.78 6.14
C LEU A 70 20.74 -10.22 5.60
N ASP A 71 21.64 -11.03 6.11
CA ASP A 71 21.72 -12.45 5.75
C ASP A 71 20.43 -13.20 6.14
N PRO A 72 20.09 -14.29 5.40
CA PRO A 72 18.90 -15.10 5.72
C PRO A 72 18.91 -15.65 7.15
N ASP A 73 20.08 -15.91 7.72
CA ASP A 73 20.28 -16.46 9.07
C ASP A 73 20.42 -15.38 10.16
N THR A 74 20.15 -14.12 9.83
CA THR A 74 20.18 -13.02 10.80
C THR A 74 19.32 -13.34 12.02
N SER A 75 19.88 -13.21 13.21
CA SER A 75 19.12 -13.46 14.44
C SER A 75 18.06 -12.36 14.68
N GLU A 76 17.00 -12.71 15.38
CA GLU A 76 15.98 -11.74 15.79
C GLU A 76 16.58 -10.62 16.64
N ALA A 77 17.53 -10.95 17.52
CA ALA A 77 18.22 -9.98 18.36
C ALA A 77 19.00 -8.96 17.53
N ASP A 78 19.71 -9.39 16.47
CA ASP A 78 20.48 -8.49 15.60
C ASP A 78 19.56 -7.60 14.77
N LEU A 79 18.44 -8.14 14.26
CA LEU A 79 17.44 -7.36 13.54
C LEU A 79 16.80 -6.30 14.45
N LEU A 80 16.42 -6.66 15.68
CA LEU A 80 15.86 -5.72 16.66
C LEU A 80 16.89 -4.66 17.07
N ALA A 81 18.16 -5.01 17.20
CA ALA A 81 19.23 -4.06 17.48
C ALA A 81 19.40 -3.04 16.34
N LEU A 82 19.34 -3.47 15.07
CA LEU A 82 19.34 -2.57 13.92
C LEU A 82 18.13 -1.63 13.95
N ILE A 83 16.92 -2.15 14.20
CA ILE A 83 15.72 -1.31 14.29
C ILE A 83 15.85 -0.26 15.40
N ALA A 84 16.40 -0.64 16.57
CA ALA A 84 16.64 0.29 17.67
C ALA A 84 17.61 1.41 17.26
N GLN A 85 18.67 1.11 16.49
CA GLN A 85 19.58 2.11 15.94
C GLN A 85 18.87 3.06 14.97
N LEU A 86 18.05 2.52 14.04
CA LEU A 86 17.28 3.32 13.08
C LEU A 86 16.22 4.19 13.78
N ASN A 87 15.59 3.69 14.84
CA ASN A 87 14.67 4.47 15.67
C ASN A 87 15.38 5.68 16.31
N ALA A 88 16.61 5.50 16.77
CA ALA A 88 17.40 6.56 17.41
C ALA A 88 18.04 7.55 16.43
N ASP A 89 18.16 7.20 15.14
CA ASP A 89 18.81 8.03 14.13
C ASP A 89 17.88 9.16 13.69
N SER A 90 18.30 10.42 13.91
CA SER A 90 17.55 11.62 13.51
C SER A 90 17.46 11.83 12.00
N GLU A 91 18.35 11.24 11.22
CA GLU A 91 18.33 11.34 9.75
C GLU A 91 17.36 10.32 9.12
N VAL A 92 16.90 9.33 9.88
CA VAL A 92 15.93 8.33 9.46
C VAL A 92 14.54 8.75 9.92
N HIS A 93 13.69 9.13 8.97
CA HIS A 93 12.32 9.57 9.23
C HIS A 93 11.29 8.48 8.97
N GLY A 94 11.62 7.51 8.12
CA GLY A 94 10.79 6.35 7.84
C GLY A 94 11.60 5.06 7.89
N ILE A 95 11.00 4.02 8.47
CA ILE A 95 11.57 2.67 8.53
C ILE A 95 10.57 1.71 7.89
N LEU A 96 11.07 0.86 7.01
CA LEU A 96 10.33 -0.22 6.39
C LEU A 96 11.12 -1.52 6.51
N VAL A 97 10.52 -2.53 7.10
CA VAL A 97 11.04 -3.90 7.08
C VAL A 97 10.27 -4.68 6.02
N GLN A 98 10.98 -5.12 4.98
CA GLN A 98 10.35 -5.80 3.85
C GLN A 98 9.82 -7.18 4.23
N LEU A 99 8.51 -7.36 4.10
CA LEU A 99 7.85 -8.66 4.29
C LEU A 99 7.82 -9.47 2.96
N PRO A 100 7.79 -10.81 3.04
CA PRO A 100 7.81 -11.63 4.26
C PRO A 100 9.21 -11.75 4.86
N LEU A 101 9.29 -11.93 6.17
CA LEU A 101 10.52 -12.29 6.87
C LEU A 101 10.75 -13.81 6.83
N PRO A 102 12.01 -14.27 6.98
CA PRO A 102 12.30 -15.68 7.23
C PRO A 102 11.50 -16.22 8.42
N SER A 103 11.10 -17.50 8.37
CA SER A 103 10.14 -18.09 9.31
C SER A 103 10.62 -18.20 10.77
N HIS A 104 11.91 -18.01 11.03
CA HIS A 104 12.48 -17.97 12.39
C HIS A 104 12.35 -16.60 13.08
N LEU A 105 11.92 -15.57 12.36
CA LEU A 105 11.71 -14.22 12.87
C LEU A 105 10.22 -13.94 13.10
N ASP A 106 9.88 -13.37 14.24
CA ASP A 106 8.52 -12.94 14.53
C ASP A 106 8.23 -11.60 13.87
N SER A 107 7.46 -11.62 12.77
CA SER A 107 7.12 -10.41 12.03
C SER A 107 6.33 -9.39 12.85
N ASP A 108 5.45 -9.85 13.75
CA ASP A 108 4.65 -8.96 14.59
C ASP A 108 5.52 -8.26 15.64
N LEU A 109 6.46 -8.98 16.25
CA LEU A 109 7.44 -8.40 17.16
C LEU A 109 8.31 -7.37 16.44
N VAL A 110 8.84 -7.71 15.26
CA VAL A 110 9.70 -6.84 14.46
C VAL A 110 8.98 -5.55 14.07
N ILE A 111 7.76 -5.65 13.52
CA ILE A 111 6.96 -4.47 13.14
C ILE A 111 6.66 -3.58 14.36
N ASN A 112 6.29 -4.18 15.49
CA ASN A 112 5.97 -3.44 16.69
C ASN A 112 7.19 -2.92 17.47
N SER A 113 8.42 -3.22 17.03
CA SER A 113 9.65 -2.62 17.54
C SER A 113 10.04 -1.32 16.81
N ILE A 114 9.43 -1.02 15.66
CA ILE A 114 9.61 0.24 14.97
C ILE A 114 8.91 1.35 15.77
N ASP A 115 9.55 2.53 15.87
CA ASP A 115 8.87 3.70 16.43
C ASP A 115 7.60 4.00 15.57
N PRO A 116 6.40 4.05 16.17
CA PRO A 116 5.17 4.35 15.45
C PRO A 116 5.23 5.62 14.60
N ALA A 117 6.03 6.60 15.00
CA ALA A 117 6.22 7.83 14.24
C ALA A 117 7.08 7.63 12.97
N LYS A 118 7.87 6.55 12.93
CA LYS A 118 8.72 6.17 11.79
C LYS A 118 8.18 4.94 11.02
N ASP A 119 7.09 4.34 11.48
CA ASP A 119 6.41 3.22 10.78
C ASP A 119 5.67 3.72 9.54
N VAL A 120 6.39 3.92 8.46
CA VAL A 120 5.83 4.49 7.22
C VAL A 120 5.03 3.49 6.38
N ASP A 121 5.07 2.20 6.71
CA ASP A 121 4.15 1.20 6.16
C ASP A 121 2.79 1.18 6.89
N GLY A 122 2.71 1.77 8.10
CA GLY A 122 1.47 1.89 8.89
C GLY A 122 0.98 0.58 9.50
N PHE A 123 1.88 -0.37 9.78
CA PHE A 123 1.52 -1.69 10.29
C PHE A 123 1.66 -1.83 11.82
N HIS A 124 2.35 -0.89 12.46
CA HIS A 124 2.48 -0.88 13.93
C HIS A 124 1.11 -0.79 14.59
N ILE A 125 0.91 -1.56 15.66
CA ILE A 125 -0.39 -1.67 16.35
C ILE A 125 -0.97 -0.31 16.78
N SER A 126 -0.11 0.66 17.13
CA SER A 126 -0.54 2.02 17.45
C SER A 126 -1.13 2.74 16.24
N ASN A 127 -0.50 2.65 15.07
CA ASN A 127 -1.02 3.24 13.84
C ASN A 127 -2.32 2.58 13.39
N VAL A 128 -2.39 1.24 13.49
CA VAL A 128 -3.63 0.48 13.22
C VAL A 128 -4.76 0.91 14.15
N GLY A 129 -4.48 1.09 15.44
CA GLY A 129 -5.46 1.57 16.42
C GLY A 129 -5.95 2.99 16.14
N LEU A 130 -5.04 3.90 15.83
CA LEU A 130 -5.37 5.28 15.46
C LEU A 130 -6.22 5.35 14.18
N LEU A 131 -5.85 4.61 13.13
CA LEU A 131 -6.65 4.49 11.90
C LEU A 131 -8.05 3.96 12.21
N GLY A 132 -8.17 2.90 13.01
CA GLY A 132 -9.45 2.29 13.40
C GLY A 132 -10.36 3.22 14.19
N THR A 133 -9.81 4.25 14.85
CA THR A 133 -10.56 5.25 15.62
C THR A 133 -10.68 6.61 14.92
N GLY A 134 -10.27 6.70 13.66
CA GLY A 134 -10.36 7.93 12.86
C GLY A 134 -9.40 9.03 13.31
N GLN A 135 -8.30 8.67 13.95
CA GLN A 135 -7.27 9.61 14.38
C GLN A 135 -6.11 9.67 13.37
N LYS A 136 -5.32 10.73 13.42
CA LYS A 136 -4.11 10.85 12.60
C LYS A 136 -3.14 9.71 12.89
N SER A 137 -2.78 8.95 11.85
CA SER A 137 -1.87 7.82 11.91
C SER A 137 -0.92 7.82 10.72
N MET A 138 0.02 6.90 10.69
CA MET A 138 0.58 6.42 9.43
C MET A 138 -0.40 5.39 8.85
N VAL A 139 -0.74 5.58 7.59
CA VAL A 139 -1.75 4.74 6.91
C VAL A 139 -1.05 3.72 6.03
N PRO A 140 -1.46 2.44 6.04
CA PRO A 140 -0.88 1.43 5.17
C PRO A 140 -0.85 1.86 3.70
N CYS A 141 0.34 1.75 3.07
CA CYS A 141 0.62 2.35 1.76
C CYS A 141 -0.31 1.85 0.65
N THR A 142 -0.58 0.55 0.59
CA THR A 142 -1.44 -0.03 -0.45
C THR A 142 -2.89 0.43 -0.32
N PRO A 143 -3.54 0.34 0.86
CA PRO A 143 -4.88 0.90 1.07
C PRO A 143 -4.98 2.39 0.80
N LEU A 144 -3.97 3.17 1.22
CA LEU A 144 -3.92 4.60 0.95
C LEU A 144 -3.91 4.88 -0.56
N GLY A 145 -3.08 4.16 -1.31
CA GLY A 145 -3.04 4.28 -2.77
C GLY A 145 -4.37 3.92 -3.44
N CYS A 146 -5.05 2.88 -2.95
CA CYS A 146 -6.39 2.50 -3.43
C CYS A 146 -7.40 3.62 -3.17
N LEU A 147 -7.40 4.19 -1.95
CA LEU A 147 -8.30 5.29 -1.59
C LEU A 147 -8.06 6.53 -2.46
N MET A 148 -6.79 6.91 -2.67
CA MET A 148 -6.43 8.07 -3.51
C MET A 148 -6.94 7.90 -4.93
N MET A 149 -6.80 6.72 -5.53
CA MET A 149 -7.31 6.42 -6.87
C MET A 149 -8.84 6.47 -6.92
N LEU A 150 -9.53 5.94 -5.90
CA LEU A 150 -10.99 6.00 -5.80
C LEU A 150 -11.50 7.43 -5.66
N ARG A 151 -10.88 8.26 -4.81
CA ARG A 151 -11.22 9.68 -4.62
C ARG A 151 -11.03 10.49 -5.91
N GLU A 152 -9.94 10.25 -6.63
CA GLU A 152 -9.70 10.93 -7.92
C GLU A 152 -10.74 10.53 -8.98
N TYR A 153 -11.14 9.26 -9.01
CA TYR A 153 -12.11 8.78 -9.99
C TYR A 153 -13.53 9.27 -9.69
N HIS A 154 -13.97 9.22 -8.43
CA HIS A 154 -15.35 9.55 -8.04
C HIS A 154 -15.54 10.98 -7.52
N GLY A 155 -14.47 11.66 -7.06
CA GLY A 155 -14.55 12.90 -6.30
C GLY A 155 -15.02 12.68 -4.86
N SER A 156 -16.15 12.02 -4.65
CA SER A 156 -16.70 11.66 -3.33
C SER A 156 -17.15 10.21 -3.32
N LEU A 157 -16.86 9.50 -2.21
CA LEU A 157 -17.27 8.10 -2.00
C LEU A 157 -18.49 8.00 -1.06
N SER A 158 -18.98 9.14 -0.53
CA SER A 158 -20.04 9.18 0.48
C SER A 158 -21.31 8.49 0.01
N GLY A 159 -21.79 7.53 0.82
CA GLY A 159 -23.02 6.77 0.58
C GLY A 159 -22.86 5.57 -0.37
N MET A 160 -21.67 5.33 -0.93
CA MET A 160 -21.42 4.18 -1.80
C MET A 160 -21.32 2.88 -0.98
N ASP A 161 -21.85 1.79 -1.54
CA ASP A 161 -21.64 0.45 -1.00
C ASP A 161 -20.30 -0.11 -1.47
N ALA A 162 -19.43 -0.45 -0.52
CA ALA A 162 -18.11 -0.98 -0.79
C ALA A 162 -17.93 -2.40 -0.23
N VAL A 163 -17.38 -3.30 -1.03
CA VAL A 163 -16.99 -4.64 -0.59
C VAL A 163 -15.48 -4.80 -0.69
N VAL A 164 -14.85 -5.15 0.42
CA VAL A 164 -13.44 -5.53 0.49
C VAL A 164 -13.35 -7.04 0.59
N ILE A 165 -12.84 -7.71 -0.45
CA ILE A 165 -12.62 -9.14 -0.48
C ILE A 165 -11.20 -9.42 0.03
N GLY A 166 -11.09 -9.87 1.27
CA GLY A 166 -9.85 -10.05 2.01
C GLY A 166 -9.88 -9.35 3.36
N ARG A 167 -9.13 -9.90 4.33
CA ARG A 167 -9.11 -9.35 5.71
C ARG A 167 -7.72 -9.38 6.34
N SER A 168 -6.68 -9.22 5.52
CA SER A 168 -5.31 -9.11 6.01
C SER A 168 -5.13 -7.85 6.86
N ASN A 169 -4.18 -7.88 7.78
CA ASN A 169 -3.83 -6.71 8.59
C ASN A 169 -3.18 -5.60 7.75
N ILE A 170 -2.57 -5.97 6.63
CA ILE A 170 -1.80 -5.05 5.79
C ILE A 170 -2.62 -4.40 4.66
N VAL A 171 -3.76 -5.00 4.25
CA VAL A 171 -4.60 -4.46 3.16
C VAL A 171 -6.08 -4.46 3.52
N GLY A 172 -6.70 -5.62 3.75
CA GLY A 172 -8.15 -5.73 3.81
C GLY A 172 -8.78 -4.94 4.97
N LYS A 173 -8.25 -5.08 6.18
CA LYS A 173 -8.77 -4.34 7.36
C LYS A 173 -8.53 -2.83 7.22
N PRO A 174 -7.30 -2.34 6.94
CA PRO A 174 -7.09 -0.90 6.78
C PRO A 174 -7.85 -0.30 5.60
N MET A 175 -8.03 -1.02 4.49
CA MET A 175 -8.86 -0.55 3.38
C MET A 175 -10.30 -0.33 3.80
N ALA A 176 -10.87 -1.24 4.59
CA ALA A 176 -12.23 -1.11 5.09
C ALA A 176 -12.37 0.09 6.04
N GLN A 177 -11.38 0.36 6.88
CA GLN A 177 -11.36 1.54 7.76
C GLN A 177 -11.31 2.84 6.96
N LEU A 178 -10.49 2.90 5.91
CA LEU A 178 -10.40 4.07 5.04
C LEU A 178 -11.71 4.35 4.30
N LEU A 179 -12.34 3.33 3.73
CA LEU A 179 -13.64 3.46 3.06
C LEU A 179 -14.74 3.89 4.03
N LEU A 180 -14.71 3.36 5.26
CA LEU A 180 -15.64 3.79 6.32
C LEU A 180 -15.40 5.26 6.67
N GLY A 181 -14.15 5.70 6.76
CA GLY A 181 -13.79 7.10 6.97
C GLY A 181 -14.31 8.02 5.87
N ASP A 182 -14.38 7.54 4.62
CA ASP A 182 -14.97 8.24 3.47
C ASP A 182 -16.50 8.11 3.38
N SER A 183 -17.14 7.65 4.45
CA SER A 183 -18.59 7.51 4.57
C SER A 183 -19.22 6.46 3.62
N CYS A 184 -18.45 5.44 3.23
CA CYS A 184 -18.99 4.27 2.55
C CYS A 184 -19.71 3.33 3.53
N THR A 185 -20.71 2.60 3.03
CA THR A 185 -21.21 1.39 3.70
C THR A 185 -20.28 0.24 3.34
N VAL A 186 -19.54 -0.32 4.32
CA VAL A 186 -18.46 -1.27 4.05
C VAL A 186 -18.81 -2.68 4.48
N THR A 187 -18.62 -3.64 3.59
CA THR A 187 -18.67 -5.08 3.87
C THR A 187 -17.28 -5.69 3.70
N ILE A 188 -16.76 -6.37 4.71
CA ILE A 188 -15.55 -7.19 4.60
C ILE A 188 -15.96 -8.64 4.32
N ALA A 189 -15.57 -9.15 3.16
CA ALA A 189 -15.81 -10.53 2.74
C ALA A 189 -14.51 -11.36 2.79
N HIS A 190 -14.64 -12.65 3.02
CA HIS A 190 -13.51 -13.57 3.18
C HIS A 190 -13.88 -15.02 2.86
N SER A 191 -12.96 -15.95 2.96
CA SER A 191 -13.12 -17.37 2.60
C SER A 191 -14.26 -18.10 3.35
N ARG A 192 -14.83 -17.51 4.40
CA ARG A 192 -15.98 -18.08 5.15
C ARG A 192 -17.26 -17.28 4.94
N THR A 193 -17.25 -16.29 4.05
CA THR A 193 -18.45 -15.54 3.68
C THR A 193 -19.39 -16.46 2.88
N ARG A 194 -20.64 -16.52 3.29
CA ARG A 194 -21.67 -17.26 2.55
C ARG A 194 -22.11 -16.44 1.35
N ASP A 195 -22.38 -17.12 0.24
CA ASP A 195 -22.92 -16.51 -0.97
C ASP A 195 -22.11 -15.29 -1.42
N LEU A 196 -20.76 -15.45 -1.42
CA LEU A 196 -19.81 -14.38 -1.74
C LEU A 196 -20.15 -13.64 -3.06
N PRO A 197 -20.56 -14.31 -4.15
CA PRO A 197 -20.99 -13.62 -5.36
C PRO A 197 -22.12 -12.61 -5.13
N ASP A 198 -23.13 -12.97 -4.33
CA ASP A 198 -24.28 -12.10 -4.06
C ASP A 198 -23.91 -10.91 -3.16
N VAL A 199 -22.90 -11.08 -2.29
CA VAL A 199 -22.36 -9.98 -1.51
C VAL A 199 -21.66 -8.98 -2.42
N VAL A 200 -20.85 -9.46 -3.38
CA VAL A 200 -20.08 -8.61 -4.30
C VAL A 200 -20.99 -7.89 -5.30
N ARG A 201 -22.03 -8.55 -5.84
CA ARG A 201 -22.97 -7.96 -6.84
C ARG A 201 -23.69 -6.71 -6.36
N ARG A 202 -23.72 -6.42 -5.07
CA ARG A 202 -24.40 -5.23 -4.54
C ARG A 202 -23.50 -4.00 -4.47
N ALA A 203 -22.18 -4.19 -4.56
CA ALA A 203 -21.21 -3.16 -4.30
C ALA A 203 -21.02 -2.20 -5.49
N ASP A 204 -20.96 -0.91 -5.18
CA ASP A 204 -20.53 0.15 -6.10
C ASP A 204 -19.01 0.15 -6.26
N ILE A 205 -18.30 -0.26 -5.19
CA ILE A 205 -16.84 -0.39 -5.13
C ILE A 205 -16.48 -1.81 -4.68
N VAL A 206 -15.64 -2.48 -5.47
CA VAL A 206 -15.10 -3.80 -5.13
C VAL A 206 -13.58 -3.67 -5.01
N VAL A 207 -13.03 -4.03 -3.84
CA VAL A 207 -11.59 -4.12 -3.62
C VAL A 207 -11.22 -5.60 -3.44
N ALA A 208 -10.52 -6.18 -4.41
CA ALA A 208 -10.06 -7.57 -4.35
C ALA A 208 -8.64 -7.63 -3.78
N ALA A 209 -8.47 -8.29 -2.63
CA ALA A 209 -7.21 -8.37 -1.89
C ALA A 209 -7.06 -9.73 -1.18
N VAL A 210 -7.12 -10.82 -1.96
CA VAL A 210 -7.10 -12.20 -1.45
C VAL A 210 -5.83 -12.97 -1.80
N GLY A 211 -5.03 -12.47 -2.76
CA GLY A 211 -3.83 -13.16 -3.24
C GLY A 211 -4.16 -14.48 -3.97
N ARG A 212 -5.25 -14.51 -4.71
CA ARG A 212 -5.70 -15.67 -5.49
C ARG A 212 -5.92 -15.26 -6.95
N PRO A 213 -5.16 -15.84 -7.88
CA PRO A 213 -5.22 -15.43 -9.28
C PRO A 213 -6.64 -15.62 -9.85
N GLU A 214 -7.16 -14.55 -10.45
CA GLU A 214 -8.40 -14.52 -11.24
C GLU A 214 -9.64 -15.12 -10.51
N MET A 215 -9.67 -14.98 -9.16
CA MET A 215 -10.75 -15.55 -8.33
C MET A 215 -12.09 -14.81 -8.49
N VAL A 216 -12.07 -13.54 -8.81
CA VAL A 216 -13.28 -12.70 -8.92
C VAL A 216 -13.64 -12.55 -10.39
N PRO A 217 -14.67 -13.26 -10.90
CA PRO A 217 -15.11 -13.13 -12.28
C PRO A 217 -16.08 -11.96 -12.47
N GLY A 218 -16.31 -11.56 -13.72
CA GLY A 218 -17.16 -10.44 -14.08
C GLY A 218 -18.61 -10.59 -13.69
N ASP A 219 -19.13 -11.81 -13.61
CA ASP A 219 -20.54 -12.08 -13.19
C ASP A 219 -20.78 -11.82 -11.69
N TRP A 220 -19.74 -11.57 -10.89
CA TRP A 220 -19.85 -11.08 -9.51
C TRP A 220 -19.92 -9.55 -9.44
N ILE A 221 -19.56 -8.84 -10.51
CA ILE A 221 -19.45 -7.38 -10.50
C ILE A 221 -20.80 -6.76 -10.85
N LYS A 222 -21.24 -5.80 -10.05
CA LYS A 222 -22.41 -4.96 -10.37
C LYS A 222 -22.09 -4.14 -11.63
N PRO A 223 -23.01 -4.10 -12.62
CA PRO A 223 -22.80 -3.25 -13.80
C PRO A 223 -22.50 -1.80 -13.43
N GLY A 224 -21.37 -1.29 -13.94
CA GLY A 224 -20.93 0.07 -13.67
C GLY A 224 -20.11 0.24 -12.36
N ALA A 225 -19.90 -0.80 -11.57
CA ALA A 225 -19.09 -0.73 -10.35
C ALA A 225 -17.61 -0.40 -10.66
N THR A 226 -16.91 0.15 -9.67
CA THR A 226 -15.46 0.37 -9.71
C THR A 226 -14.74 -0.78 -9.05
N VAL A 227 -13.77 -1.36 -9.76
CA VAL A 227 -12.98 -2.52 -9.30
C VAL A 227 -11.53 -2.10 -9.06
N ILE A 228 -11.08 -2.25 -7.83
CA ILE A 228 -9.68 -2.08 -7.41
C ILE A 228 -9.10 -3.47 -7.17
N ASP A 229 -8.26 -3.93 -8.07
CA ASP A 229 -7.57 -5.20 -7.96
C ASP A 229 -6.20 -5.00 -7.32
N VAL A 230 -6.06 -5.43 -6.08
CA VAL A 230 -4.81 -5.35 -5.29
C VAL A 230 -3.93 -6.56 -5.55
N GLY A 231 -4.48 -7.65 -6.10
CA GLY A 231 -3.78 -8.89 -6.33
C GLY A 231 -2.56 -8.72 -7.24
N ILE A 232 -1.45 -9.36 -6.89
CA ILE A 232 -0.28 -9.53 -7.75
C ILE A 232 0.14 -10.99 -7.67
N ASN A 233 -0.36 -11.77 -8.60
CA ASN A 233 -0.13 -13.21 -8.64
C ASN A 233 0.74 -13.56 -9.84
N ARG A 234 1.76 -14.37 -9.62
CA ARG A 234 2.61 -14.89 -10.70
C ARG A 234 2.07 -16.26 -11.13
N VAL A 235 1.61 -16.34 -12.37
CA VAL A 235 1.08 -17.57 -12.95
C VAL A 235 1.97 -18.06 -14.11
N ASP A 236 1.94 -19.35 -14.37
CA ASP A 236 2.63 -19.94 -15.53
C ASP A 236 2.00 -19.42 -16.83
N ALA A 237 2.83 -18.98 -17.76
CA ALA A 237 2.43 -18.54 -19.09
C ALA A 237 2.87 -19.52 -20.20
N GLY A 238 3.36 -20.71 -19.82
CA GLY A 238 3.92 -21.71 -20.74
C GLY A 238 5.37 -21.43 -21.13
N GLU A 239 6.04 -22.42 -21.68
CA GLU A 239 7.44 -22.34 -22.14
C GLU A 239 8.42 -21.82 -21.06
N GLY A 240 8.16 -22.10 -19.77
CA GLY A 240 8.98 -21.61 -18.66
C GLY A 240 8.86 -20.13 -18.39
N LYS A 241 7.91 -19.43 -19.02
CA LYS A 241 7.61 -18.01 -18.79
C LYS A 241 6.53 -17.85 -17.74
N THR A 242 6.52 -16.70 -17.07
CA THR A 242 5.45 -16.35 -16.14
C THR A 242 4.83 -15.01 -16.50
N ARG A 243 3.54 -14.82 -16.18
CA ARG A 243 2.85 -13.54 -16.26
C ARG A 243 2.29 -13.13 -14.91
N LEU A 244 2.09 -11.83 -14.72
CA LEU A 244 1.41 -11.31 -13.56
C LEU A 244 -0.07 -11.13 -13.87
N VAL A 245 -0.91 -11.57 -12.93
CA VAL A 245 -2.37 -11.39 -12.97
C VAL A 245 -2.86 -10.88 -11.62
N GLY A 246 -4.03 -10.30 -11.61
CA GLY A 246 -4.71 -9.85 -10.39
C GLY A 246 -5.49 -10.96 -9.68
N ASP A 247 -6.26 -10.56 -8.70
CA ASP A 247 -7.25 -11.39 -8.03
C ASP A 247 -8.57 -11.43 -8.82
N CYS A 248 -8.79 -10.46 -9.73
CA CYS A 248 -9.92 -10.43 -10.64
C CYS A 248 -9.55 -11.07 -12.00
N ASP A 249 -10.49 -11.77 -12.60
CA ASP A 249 -10.47 -12.05 -14.02
C ASP A 249 -10.71 -10.75 -14.78
N TYR A 250 -9.60 -10.12 -15.19
CA TYR A 250 -9.59 -8.76 -15.72
C TYR A 250 -10.52 -8.60 -16.93
N ASP A 251 -10.46 -9.52 -17.88
CA ASP A 251 -11.19 -9.39 -19.14
C ASP A 251 -12.71 -9.43 -18.89
N SER A 252 -13.20 -10.42 -18.12
CA SER A 252 -14.62 -10.52 -17.79
C SER A 252 -15.10 -9.39 -16.87
N CYS A 253 -14.29 -8.92 -15.93
CA CYS A 253 -14.61 -7.78 -15.10
C CYS A 253 -14.69 -6.48 -15.89
N ALA A 254 -13.78 -6.26 -16.85
CA ALA A 254 -13.73 -5.05 -17.68
C ALA A 254 -14.95 -4.93 -18.64
N GLU A 255 -15.62 -6.03 -18.96
CA GLU A 255 -16.86 -6.00 -19.74
C GLU A 255 -18.06 -5.43 -18.96
N VAL A 256 -18.05 -5.55 -17.62
CA VAL A 256 -19.18 -5.23 -16.74
C VAL A 256 -18.94 -3.98 -15.88
N ALA A 257 -17.70 -3.80 -15.40
CA ALA A 257 -17.33 -2.67 -14.53
C ALA A 257 -17.42 -1.32 -15.26
N GLY A 258 -17.67 -0.26 -14.51
CA GLY A 258 -17.52 1.12 -14.98
C GLY A 258 -16.05 1.54 -15.05
N ALA A 259 -15.25 1.09 -14.09
CA ALA A 259 -13.81 1.32 -14.04
C ALA A 259 -13.08 0.16 -13.37
N ILE A 260 -11.81 -0.06 -13.75
CA ILE A 260 -11.00 -1.15 -13.20
C ILE A 260 -9.51 -0.79 -13.21
N THR A 261 -8.77 -1.22 -12.19
CA THR A 261 -7.30 -1.15 -12.19
C THR A 261 -6.69 -2.34 -12.93
N PRO A 262 -5.69 -2.14 -13.81
CA PRO A 262 -4.99 -3.24 -14.46
C PRO A 262 -3.96 -3.90 -13.54
N VAL A 263 -3.62 -5.15 -13.79
CA VAL A 263 -2.49 -5.84 -13.15
C VAL A 263 -1.59 -6.43 -14.26
N PRO A 264 -0.31 -6.01 -14.33
CA PRO A 264 0.37 -4.98 -13.54
C PRO A 264 0.01 -3.54 -13.96
N GLY A 265 0.30 -2.58 -13.09
CA GLY A 265 0.21 -1.15 -13.42
C GLY A 265 -0.91 -0.38 -12.73
N GLY A 266 -1.77 -1.07 -11.98
CA GLY A 266 -2.78 -0.47 -11.10
C GLY A 266 -2.22 -0.11 -9.72
N VAL A 267 -2.55 -0.92 -8.71
CA VAL A 267 -2.27 -0.62 -7.29
C VAL A 267 -0.77 -0.62 -6.94
N GLY A 268 0.03 -1.55 -7.48
CA GLY A 268 1.43 -1.70 -7.11
C GLY A 268 2.29 -0.42 -7.18
N PRO A 269 2.25 0.36 -8.27
CA PRO A 269 2.97 1.63 -8.36
C PRO A 269 2.57 2.65 -7.28
N MET A 270 1.30 2.67 -6.87
CA MET A 270 0.79 3.55 -5.84
C MET A 270 1.33 3.21 -4.45
N THR A 271 1.56 1.92 -4.15
CA THR A 271 2.14 1.50 -2.87
C THR A 271 3.49 2.19 -2.62
N ILE A 272 4.37 2.27 -3.64
CA ILE A 272 5.66 2.96 -3.50
C ILE A 272 5.46 4.48 -3.38
N ALA A 273 4.58 5.07 -4.17
CA ALA A 273 4.32 6.50 -4.10
C ALA A 273 3.79 6.92 -2.71
N CYS A 274 2.90 6.12 -2.12
CA CYS A 274 2.37 6.35 -0.77
C CYS A 274 3.43 6.14 0.32
N LEU A 275 4.35 5.19 0.16
CA LEU A 275 5.48 5.01 1.06
C LEU A 275 6.34 6.28 1.13
N LEU A 276 6.64 6.88 -0.01
CA LEU A 276 7.40 8.13 -0.09
C LEU A 276 6.61 9.31 0.53
N ALA A 277 5.30 9.37 0.28
CA ALA A 277 4.41 10.36 0.89
C ALA A 277 4.37 10.23 2.42
N ASN A 278 4.23 9.01 2.95
CA ASN A 278 4.30 8.74 4.39
C ASN A 278 5.65 9.15 4.99
N THR A 279 6.76 8.92 4.26
CA THR A 279 8.10 9.31 4.72
C THR A 279 8.25 10.83 4.83
N VAL A 280 7.72 11.60 3.86
CA VAL A 280 7.67 13.07 3.95
C VAL A 280 6.80 13.50 5.13
N THR A 281 5.64 12.88 5.31
CA THR A 281 4.73 13.18 6.43
C THR A 281 5.41 12.91 7.78
N ALA A 282 6.10 11.78 7.93
CA ALA A 282 6.87 11.45 9.12
C ALA A 282 7.97 12.49 9.39
N CYS A 283 8.69 12.89 8.35
CA CYS A 283 9.72 13.92 8.43
C CYS A 283 9.13 15.27 8.88
N CYS A 284 8.01 15.69 8.31
CA CYS A 284 7.33 16.92 8.70
C CYS A 284 6.90 16.89 10.18
N ARG A 285 6.29 15.77 10.63
CA ARG A 285 5.87 15.58 12.02
C ARG A 285 7.05 15.64 12.99
N ALA A 286 8.15 14.95 12.68
CA ALA A 286 9.35 14.92 13.50
C ALA A 286 9.99 16.31 13.68
N ASN A 287 9.86 17.19 12.68
CA ASN A 287 10.48 18.52 12.67
C ASN A 287 9.48 19.66 12.94
N GLY A 288 8.23 19.37 13.27
CA GLY A 288 7.21 20.40 13.52
C GLY A 288 6.87 21.28 12.31
N VAL A 289 7.08 20.75 11.10
CA VAL A 289 6.75 21.42 9.84
C VAL A 289 5.36 20.97 9.38
N ALA A 290 4.66 21.84 8.65
CA ALA A 290 3.34 21.51 8.11
C ALA A 290 3.38 20.28 7.20
N GLU A 291 2.45 19.36 7.44
CA GLU A 291 2.30 18.13 6.63
C GLU A 291 1.86 18.47 5.20
N PRO A 292 2.24 17.65 4.19
CA PRO A 292 1.81 17.88 2.83
C PRO A 292 0.30 17.63 2.68
N GLU A 293 -0.42 18.60 2.13
CA GLU A 293 -1.85 18.45 1.86
C GLU A 293 -2.09 17.44 0.71
N GLY A 294 -3.10 16.59 0.86
CA GLY A 294 -3.54 15.64 -0.17
C GLY A 294 -2.63 14.45 -0.43
N LEU A 295 -1.57 14.26 0.36
CA LEU A 295 -0.67 13.09 0.26
C LEU A 295 -0.94 12.03 1.35
N THR A 296 -1.84 12.29 2.28
CA THR A 296 -2.25 11.38 3.36
C THR A 296 -3.78 11.24 3.39
N ALA A 297 -4.31 10.28 4.17
CA ALA A 297 -5.76 10.06 4.30
C ALA A 297 -6.43 11.10 5.19
#